data_d3320a10a29a5cad2327039348ddb2bf
#
_entry.id   d3320a10a29a5cad2327039348ddb2bf
#
_cell.length_a   1.000
_cell.length_b   1.000
_cell.length_c   1.000
_cell.angle_alpha   90.00
_cell.angle_beta   90.00
_cell.angle_gamma   90.00
#
_symmetry.space_group_name_H-M   'P 1'
#
loop_
_entity.id
_entity.type
_entity.pdbx_description
1 polymer ?
#
loop_
_entity_poly.entity_id
_entity_poly.type
_entity_poly.pdbx_seq_one_letter_code
_entity_poly.pdbx_strand_id
1 'polypeptide(L)'
;MASMTRFPGSWQSSSLSGYDSPLDQRTGKTLKGFSMRHKHKAAEHLAHRVVCLLCFVVLCARVPSLAAEKSTAPQLIALANSNSPALEDAILATLAPPDISKGIAWTGHTSDFFFAVQTASKPALFIDDAPGPQMRQLGKSDLWYAAARIEQLGKLHSFYYIVDGLKFGGRLDLPAFTPDSYQQPGVPAGKLSEKITHTSKIYDGMKSDYWIYVPAQYDPSNPAALMVFQDGEWYLDRNGNNLALNVIDNLIVQRKIPVMIAVFINPGDISGSPNTPTFNFVKAYSDKWGRTLKDSMRSTLYDTVSDRYPRFLRDEILADVAAKYNIRKDAYSHAITGLSSGGICSFNAAWQMPDQFSRVISWIGSFSGIQWKEDPANPDGGQDYPDKILREPRRNIRVWLQDGSEDLDLRYGNWPLANLRMANALKFREYDYRFSFGKGTHNSGHGAAEFPAEMTWLWRDYDPAKTAQDYVLEPGEKSKPPFRVSITNRDAP
;
A
#
# COMPACT_ATOMS: atom_id res chain seq x y z
N MET A 1 -50.97 -17.73 -14.73
CA MET A 1 -51.05 -18.77 -13.68
C MET A 1 -50.05 -19.86 -14.02
N ALA A 2 -48.87 -19.84 -13.38
CA ALA A 2 -47.95 -20.94 -13.27
C ALA A 2 -46.99 -20.64 -12.11
N SER A 3 -46.88 -21.56 -11.21
CA SER A 3 -46.40 -21.51 -9.85
C SER A 3 -44.88 -21.27 -9.74
N MET A 4 -44.51 -20.40 -8.79
CA MET A 4 -43.14 -20.28 -8.26
C MET A 4 -42.83 -21.49 -7.37
N THR A 5 -41.82 -22.23 -7.71
CA THR A 5 -41.15 -23.17 -6.80
C THR A 5 -39.81 -22.54 -6.33
N ARG A 6 -39.73 -22.36 -5.03
CA ARG A 6 -38.52 -21.94 -4.31
C ARG A 6 -37.55 -23.11 -4.22
N PHE A 7 -36.29 -22.88 -4.51
CA PHE A 7 -35.16 -23.73 -4.08
C PHE A 7 -34.35 -22.98 -3.03
N PRO A 8 -33.98 -23.63 -1.92
CA PRO A 8 -33.07 -23.08 -0.95
C PRO A 8 -31.64 -23.50 -1.26
N GLY A 9 -30.79 -22.57 -1.59
CA GLY A 9 -29.35 -22.78 -1.73
C GLY A 9 -28.61 -21.79 -0.84
N SER A 10 -28.18 -22.24 0.32
CA SER A 10 -27.31 -21.53 1.22
C SER A 10 -25.88 -21.54 0.64
N TRP A 11 -25.41 -20.39 0.16
CA TRP A 11 -24.00 -20.16 -0.12
C TRP A 11 -23.36 -19.56 1.11
N GLN A 12 -22.52 -20.34 1.78
CA GLN A 12 -21.60 -19.86 2.79
C GLN A 12 -20.52 -19.02 2.10
N SER A 13 -20.52 -17.75 2.38
CA SER A 13 -19.40 -16.85 2.08
C SER A 13 -18.20 -17.27 2.90
N SER A 14 -17.12 -17.70 2.26
CA SER A 14 -15.84 -17.88 2.89
C SER A 14 -15.31 -16.50 3.33
N SER A 15 -15.27 -16.34 4.63
CA SER A 15 -14.81 -15.17 5.35
C SER A 15 -13.35 -14.87 5.04
N LEU A 16 -13.09 -13.65 4.60
CA LEU A 16 -11.78 -13.00 4.72
C LEU A 16 -11.48 -12.79 6.21
N SER A 17 -10.75 -13.72 6.81
CA SER A 17 -10.21 -13.58 8.16
C SER A 17 -8.74 -13.20 8.07
N GLY A 18 -8.42 -12.04 8.56
CA GLY A 18 -7.04 -11.64 8.72
C GLY A 18 -6.91 -10.28 9.35
N TYR A 19 -7.12 -10.20 10.64
CA TYR A 19 -6.62 -9.30 11.67
C TYR A 19 -7.69 -9.12 12.76
N ASP A 20 -7.78 -10.10 13.64
CA ASP A 20 -8.42 -9.93 14.95
C ASP A 20 -7.37 -10.18 16.04
N SER A 21 -7.09 -9.15 16.81
CA SER A 21 -6.50 -9.26 18.13
C SER A 21 -7.62 -9.35 19.15
N PRO A 22 -7.55 -10.24 20.13
CA PRO A 22 -8.64 -10.46 21.06
C PRO A 22 -8.70 -9.37 22.14
N LEU A 23 -9.84 -8.71 22.26
CA LEU A 23 -10.23 -7.96 23.44
C LEU A 23 -10.79 -8.91 24.49
N ASP A 24 -10.07 -9.04 25.59
CA ASP A 24 -10.50 -9.75 26.78
C ASP A 24 -11.59 -8.95 27.51
N GLN A 25 -12.82 -9.49 27.50
CA GLN A 25 -13.91 -9.03 28.35
C GLN A 25 -13.91 -9.84 29.63
N ARG A 26 -13.48 -9.27 30.75
CA ARG A 26 -13.88 -9.74 32.08
C ARG A 26 -14.53 -8.64 32.89
N THR A 27 -15.79 -8.91 33.08
CA THR A 27 -16.81 -8.42 34.00
C THR A 27 -16.31 -7.82 35.31
N GLY A 28 -16.90 -6.64 35.62
CA GLY A 28 -16.79 -5.99 36.91
C GLY A 28 -17.50 -6.72 38.06
N LYS A 29 -16.89 -6.69 39.22
CA LYS A 29 -17.58 -6.72 40.53
C LYS A 29 -16.84 -5.80 41.48
N THR A 30 -17.53 -4.78 41.91
CA THR A 30 -17.26 -3.94 43.06
C THR A 30 -17.30 -4.74 44.35
N LEU A 31 -16.33 -4.59 45.24
CA LEU A 31 -16.50 -4.75 46.66
C LEU A 31 -15.67 -3.74 47.44
N LYS A 32 -16.36 -3.11 48.38
CA LYS A 32 -15.94 -2.07 49.32
C LYS A 32 -14.98 -2.56 50.38
N GLY A 33 -14.04 -1.72 50.70
CA GLY A 33 -13.49 -1.28 51.96
C GLY A 33 -13.25 -2.25 53.09
N PHE A 34 -12.05 -2.21 53.60
CA PHE A 34 -11.82 -2.11 55.07
C PHE A 34 -10.41 -1.58 55.34
N SER A 35 -10.37 -0.51 56.14
CA SER A 35 -9.20 0.07 56.76
C SER A 35 -8.89 -0.68 58.05
N MET A 36 -7.61 -0.92 58.38
CA MET A 36 -7.12 -0.71 59.74
C MET A 36 -5.59 -0.80 59.82
N ARG A 37 -5.09 0.17 60.50
CA ARG A 37 -3.73 0.34 61.01
C ARG A 37 -3.40 -0.76 62.03
N HIS A 38 -2.15 -1.17 62.19
CA HIS A 38 -1.45 -1.05 63.45
C HIS A 38 0.07 -1.26 63.32
N LYS A 39 0.71 -0.56 64.18
CA LYS A 39 2.07 -0.19 64.46
C LYS A 39 2.88 -1.28 65.17
N HIS A 40 4.20 -1.10 65.07
CA HIS A 40 5.28 -1.24 66.09
C HIS A 40 5.96 -2.57 66.35
N LYS A 41 7.19 -2.56 66.25
CA LYS A 41 8.43 -2.47 67.09
C LYS A 41 9.31 -3.69 66.79
N ALA A 42 10.51 -3.46 66.34
CA ALA A 42 11.76 -3.09 67.01
C ALA A 42 12.53 -4.31 67.62
N ALA A 43 13.76 -4.36 67.18
CA ALA A 43 14.99 -4.57 67.91
C ALA A 43 15.59 -5.97 68.04
N GLU A 44 16.79 -6.08 67.49
CA GLU A 44 18.05 -6.53 68.10
C GLU A 44 18.28 -8.01 68.42
N HIS A 45 19.29 -8.60 67.87
CA HIS A 45 20.61 -9.03 68.41
C HIS A 45 21.29 -9.99 67.43
N LEU A 46 22.37 -9.67 66.88
CA LEU A 46 23.79 -9.82 67.22
C LEU A 46 24.35 -11.25 67.05
N ALA A 47 25.30 -11.34 66.19
CA ALA A 47 26.57 -12.00 66.22
C ALA A 47 26.74 -13.48 65.77
N HIS A 48 27.68 -13.58 64.90
CA HIS A 48 28.71 -14.62 64.68
C HIS A 48 28.32 -15.98 64.12
N ARG A 49 28.71 -16.15 62.83
CA ARG A 49 29.81 -17.08 62.46
C ARG A 49 30.14 -16.99 60.96
N VAL A 50 31.41 -16.67 60.69
CA VAL A 50 32.09 -16.79 59.47
C VAL A 50 32.14 -18.23 58.99
N VAL A 51 31.60 -18.55 57.82
CA VAL A 51 32.02 -19.69 57.03
C VAL A 51 32.03 -19.24 55.58
N CYS A 52 33.23 -19.20 54.97
CA CYS A 52 33.46 -19.04 53.58
C CYS A 52 32.70 -20.10 52.77
N LEU A 53 31.79 -19.66 51.92
CA LEU A 53 31.39 -20.44 50.77
C LEU A 53 31.47 -19.49 49.55
N LEU A 54 32.47 -19.70 48.74
CA LEU A 54 32.56 -19.12 47.38
C LEU A 54 31.35 -19.63 46.58
N CYS A 55 30.27 -18.91 46.60
CA CYS A 55 29.23 -19.06 45.59
C CYS A 55 29.64 -18.21 44.41
N PHE A 56 30.06 -18.85 43.34
CA PHE A 56 30.09 -18.30 42.01
C PHE A 56 28.67 -17.83 41.66
N VAL A 57 28.40 -16.54 41.85
CA VAL A 57 27.24 -15.87 41.23
C VAL A 57 27.64 -15.68 39.77
N VAL A 58 27.27 -16.65 38.94
CA VAL A 58 27.18 -16.46 37.52
C VAL A 58 26.10 -15.40 37.29
N LEU A 59 26.51 -14.15 37.17
CA LEU A 59 25.69 -13.09 36.62
C LEU A 59 25.38 -13.50 35.16
N CYS A 60 24.29 -14.20 34.95
CA CYS A 60 23.66 -14.26 33.63
C CYS A 60 23.19 -12.83 33.30
N ALA A 61 24.12 -12.00 32.85
CA ALA A 61 23.75 -10.83 32.09
C ALA A 61 22.92 -11.36 30.91
N ARG A 62 21.61 -11.14 30.96
CA ARG A 62 20.77 -11.23 29.74
C ARG A 62 21.32 -10.21 28.78
N VAL A 63 22.23 -10.66 27.92
CA VAL A 63 22.50 -9.93 26.68
C VAL A 63 21.15 -9.75 26.02
N PRO A 64 20.69 -8.52 25.73
CA PRO A 64 19.49 -8.36 24.93
C PRO A 64 19.76 -9.14 23.66
N SER A 65 18.93 -10.15 23.39
CA SER A 65 18.94 -10.86 22.12
C SER A 65 18.75 -9.79 21.06
N LEU A 66 19.83 -9.41 20.38
CA LEU A 66 19.70 -8.75 19.08
C LEU A 66 18.79 -9.68 18.27
N ALA A 67 17.63 -9.18 17.88
CA ALA A 67 16.77 -9.91 16.98
C ALA A 67 17.63 -10.35 15.80
N ALA A 68 17.75 -11.66 15.60
CA ALA A 68 18.60 -12.21 14.56
C ALA A 68 18.14 -11.57 13.24
N GLU A 69 19.07 -10.98 12.50
CA GLU A 69 18.78 -10.37 11.21
C GLU A 69 18.18 -11.45 10.29
N LYS A 70 17.06 -11.14 9.64
CA LYS A 70 16.38 -12.09 8.76
C LYS A 70 17.29 -12.43 7.58
N SER A 71 17.43 -13.72 7.30
CA SER A 71 18.19 -14.18 6.13
C SER A 71 17.50 -13.74 4.83
N THR A 72 18.28 -13.34 3.83
CA THR A 72 17.76 -13.10 2.48
C THR A 72 17.45 -14.42 1.77
N ALA A 73 16.66 -14.40 0.69
CA ALA A 73 16.40 -15.60 -0.09
C ALA A 73 17.70 -16.23 -0.65
N PRO A 74 18.68 -15.49 -1.21
CA PRO A 74 19.96 -16.06 -1.59
C PRO A 74 20.71 -16.76 -0.46
N GLN A 75 20.65 -16.25 0.77
CA GLN A 75 21.27 -16.90 1.94
C GLN A 75 20.56 -18.22 2.28
N LEU A 76 19.22 -18.24 2.30
CA LEU A 76 18.46 -19.49 2.49
C LEU A 76 18.73 -20.50 1.35
N ILE A 77 18.81 -20.03 0.12
CA ILE A 77 19.13 -20.86 -1.07
C ILE A 77 20.53 -21.46 -0.95
N ALA A 78 21.51 -20.67 -0.52
CA ALA A 78 22.88 -21.17 -0.30
C ALA A 78 22.94 -22.26 0.77
N LEU A 79 22.24 -22.07 1.90
CA LEU A 79 22.13 -23.10 2.95
C LEU A 79 21.43 -24.35 2.42
N ALA A 80 20.37 -24.20 1.64
CA ALA A 80 19.62 -25.29 1.03
C ALA A 80 20.47 -26.09 0.02
N ASN A 81 21.29 -25.42 -0.78
CA ASN A 81 22.15 -26.06 -1.79
C ASN A 81 23.35 -26.79 -1.17
N SER A 82 23.87 -26.29 -0.03
CA SER A 82 24.94 -26.95 0.72
C SER A 82 24.42 -28.06 1.65
N ASN A 83 23.11 -28.32 1.70
CA ASN A 83 22.45 -29.21 2.67
C ASN A 83 22.89 -28.88 4.12
N SER A 84 23.01 -27.60 4.43
CA SER A 84 23.48 -27.14 5.74
C SER A 84 22.49 -27.53 6.84
N PRO A 85 22.96 -28.07 7.98
CA PRO A 85 22.09 -28.33 9.14
C PRO A 85 21.48 -27.04 9.73
N ALA A 86 22.04 -25.86 9.44
CA ALA A 86 21.52 -24.57 9.87
C ALA A 86 20.31 -24.08 9.06
N LEU A 87 19.90 -24.80 8.00
CA LEU A 87 18.80 -24.34 7.15
C LEU A 87 17.46 -24.22 7.90
N GLU A 88 17.16 -25.18 8.76
CA GLU A 88 15.90 -25.17 9.55
C GLU A 88 15.83 -23.96 10.47
N ASP A 89 16.88 -23.73 11.25
CA ASP A 89 16.95 -22.57 12.16
C ASP A 89 16.87 -21.25 11.37
N ALA A 90 17.54 -21.17 10.23
CA ALA A 90 17.51 -19.98 9.37
C ALA A 90 16.12 -19.72 8.79
N ILE A 91 15.40 -20.77 8.36
CA ILE A 91 14.03 -20.64 7.88
C ILE A 91 13.12 -20.11 9.01
N LEU A 92 13.15 -20.75 10.17
CA LEU A 92 12.29 -20.42 11.33
C LEU A 92 12.63 -19.04 11.92
N ALA A 93 13.88 -18.59 11.85
CA ALA A 93 14.28 -17.23 12.24
C ALA A 93 13.80 -16.16 11.26
N THR A 94 13.66 -16.53 9.96
CA THR A 94 13.31 -15.60 8.89
C THR A 94 11.81 -15.54 8.62
N LEU A 95 11.15 -16.70 8.57
CA LEU A 95 9.76 -16.86 8.17
C LEU A 95 8.89 -17.21 9.38
N ALA A 96 7.80 -16.48 9.57
CA ALA A 96 6.89 -16.76 10.68
C ALA A 96 6.11 -18.07 10.45
N PRO A 97 5.94 -18.95 11.47
CA PRO A 97 5.22 -20.20 11.33
C PRO A 97 3.79 -20.07 10.76
N PRO A 98 2.98 -19.04 11.12
CA PRO A 98 1.67 -18.81 10.48
C PRO A 98 1.73 -18.52 8.99
N ASP A 99 2.82 -17.94 8.51
CA ASP A 99 3.02 -17.68 7.08
C ASP A 99 3.44 -18.95 6.35
N ILE A 100 4.32 -19.76 6.96
CA ILE A 100 4.74 -21.04 6.41
C ILE A 100 3.53 -21.99 6.28
N SER A 101 2.64 -22.00 7.27
CA SER A 101 1.43 -22.86 7.24
C SER A 101 0.46 -22.51 6.11
N LYS A 102 0.49 -21.27 5.62
CA LYS A 102 -0.31 -20.80 4.48
C LYS A 102 0.44 -20.83 3.14
N GLY A 103 1.74 -21.13 3.19
CA GLY A 103 2.64 -21.03 2.05
C GLY A 103 3.12 -19.61 1.80
N ILE A 104 4.43 -19.41 1.88
CA ILE A 104 5.09 -18.11 1.74
C ILE A 104 6.11 -18.12 0.61
N ALA A 105 6.30 -16.97 -0.04
CA ALA A 105 7.43 -16.65 -0.89
C ALA A 105 8.23 -15.51 -0.24
N TRP A 106 9.53 -15.69 -0.12
CA TRP A 106 10.45 -14.73 0.50
C TRP A 106 11.59 -14.38 -0.46
N THR A 107 11.88 -13.10 -0.62
CA THR A 107 12.96 -12.63 -1.52
C THR A 107 14.11 -11.94 -0.78
N GLY A 108 13.84 -11.11 0.21
CA GLY A 108 14.89 -10.31 0.86
C GLY A 108 15.61 -9.38 -0.12
N HIS A 109 14.85 -8.66 -0.96
CA HIS A 109 15.31 -7.64 -1.90
C HIS A 109 16.11 -8.17 -3.12
N THR A 110 15.78 -9.35 -3.61
CA THR A 110 16.42 -9.93 -4.81
C THR A 110 15.38 -10.46 -5.79
N SER A 111 15.83 -10.90 -6.98
CA SER A 111 15.00 -11.66 -7.94
C SER A 111 14.88 -13.14 -7.60
N ASP A 112 15.65 -13.64 -6.62
CA ASP A 112 15.59 -15.00 -6.16
C ASP A 112 14.55 -15.13 -5.04
N PHE A 113 13.66 -16.08 -5.16
CA PHE A 113 12.57 -16.34 -4.21
C PHE A 113 12.75 -17.69 -3.55
N PHE A 114 12.62 -17.71 -2.23
CA PHE A 114 12.56 -18.92 -1.43
C PHE A 114 11.11 -19.17 -1.04
N PHE A 115 10.54 -20.28 -1.53
CA PHE A 115 9.17 -20.71 -1.25
C PHE A 115 9.20 -21.73 -0.13
N ALA A 116 8.29 -21.59 0.84
CA ALA A 116 8.16 -22.52 1.94
C ALA A 116 6.68 -22.77 2.28
N VAL A 117 6.35 -24.01 2.62
CA VAL A 117 5.00 -24.42 3.02
C VAL A 117 5.06 -25.63 3.96
N GLN A 118 4.12 -25.72 4.89
CA GLN A 118 3.97 -26.85 5.79
C GLN A 118 2.78 -27.71 5.38
N THR A 119 3.03 -28.95 4.94
CA THR A 119 2.00 -29.89 4.49
C THR A 119 2.43 -31.33 4.76
N ALA A 120 1.48 -32.20 5.11
CA ALA A 120 1.75 -33.63 5.36
C ALA A 120 2.17 -34.37 4.11
N SER A 121 1.59 -34.04 2.96
CA SER A 121 1.91 -34.62 1.66
C SER A 121 2.82 -33.69 0.85
N LYS A 122 3.60 -34.25 -0.08
CA LYS A 122 4.48 -33.48 -0.97
C LYS A 122 3.68 -32.51 -1.82
N PRO A 123 3.90 -31.18 -1.70
CA PRO A 123 3.23 -30.19 -2.53
C PRO A 123 3.89 -30.06 -3.91
N ALA A 124 3.12 -29.62 -4.91
CA ALA A 124 3.63 -29.13 -6.18
C ALA A 124 3.46 -27.60 -6.22
N LEU A 125 4.55 -26.87 -6.42
CA LEU A 125 4.54 -25.40 -6.54
C LEU A 125 4.11 -24.99 -7.94
N PHE A 126 3.25 -23.98 -8.03
CA PHE A 126 2.87 -23.27 -9.27
C PHE A 126 3.18 -21.79 -9.12
N ILE A 127 3.76 -21.20 -10.16
CA ILE A 127 4.04 -19.77 -10.29
C ILE A 127 3.39 -19.30 -11.59
N ASP A 128 2.53 -18.29 -11.53
CA ASP A 128 1.75 -17.76 -12.68
C ASP A 128 1.00 -18.89 -13.46
N ASP A 129 0.38 -19.79 -12.71
CA ASP A 129 -0.33 -20.97 -13.23
C ASP A 129 0.56 -21.99 -13.98
N ALA A 130 1.88 -21.79 -14.01
CA ALA A 130 2.83 -22.75 -14.57
C ALA A 130 3.52 -23.58 -13.48
N PRO A 131 3.88 -24.87 -13.75
CA PRO A 131 4.64 -25.68 -12.81
C PRO A 131 5.96 -25.00 -12.43
N GLY A 132 6.16 -24.81 -11.11
CA GLY A 132 7.41 -24.30 -10.54
C GLY A 132 8.44 -25.41 -10.27
N PRO A 133 9.57 -25.07 -9.60
CA PRO A 133 10.57 -26.04 -9.19
C PRO A 133 9.99 -27.10 -8.25
N GLN A 134 10.61 -28.28 -8.27
CA GLN A 134 10.22 -29.34 -7.35
C GLN A 134 10.49 -28.95 -5.90
N MET A 135 9.49 -29.19 -5.05
CA MET A 135 9.59 -28.99 -3.61
C MET A 135 10.50 -30.06 -2.97
N ARG A 136 11.37 -29.62 -2.07
CA ARG A 136 12.27 -30.44 -1.25
C ARG A 136 11.77 -30.46 0.17
N GLN A 137 11.77 -31.63 0.80
CA GLN A 137 11.39 -31.78 2.20
C GLN A 137 12.58 -31.42 3.11
N LEU A 138 12.31 -30.70 4.17
CA LEU A 138 13.33 -30.39 5.19
C LEU A 138 13.46 -31.56 6.17
N GLY A 139 14.50 -32.34 6.01
CA GLY A 139 14.72 -33.55 6.84
C GLY A 139 13.54 -34.51 6.78
N LYS A 140 12.94 -34.83 7.95
CA LYS A 140 11.73 -35.66 8.09
C LYS A 140 10.53 -34.83 8.54
N SER A 141 10.64 -33.50 8.54
CA SER A 141 9.54 -32.60 8.93
C SER A 141 8.47 -32.53 7.82
N ASP A 142 7.35 -31.90 8.15
CA ASP A 142 6.29 -31.56 7.18
C ASP A 142 6.52 -30.23 6.46
N LEU A 143 7.71 -29.63 6.63
CA LEU A 143 8.12 -28.41 5.94
C LEU A 143 8.74 -28.73 4.59
N TRP A 144 8.21 -28.09 3.55
CA TRP A 144 8.67 -28.19 2.18
C TRP A 144 9.16 -26.83 1.68
N TYR A 145 10.20 -26.82 0.87
CA TYR A 145 10.76 -25.61 0.30
C TYR A 145 11.22 -25.80 -1.14
N ALA A 146 11.28 -24.69 -1.87
CA ALA A 146 11.86 -24.61 -3.20
C ALA A 146 12.47 -23.22 -3.41
N ALA A 147 13.34 -23.10 -4.40
CA ALA A 147 13.90 -21.82 -4.84
C ALA A 147 13.57 -21.60 -6.33
N ALA A 148 13.18 -20.39 -6.68
CA ALA A 148 13.00 -19.98 -8.06
C ALA A 148 13.54 -18.57 -8.27
N ARG A 149 14.09 -18.32 -9.44
CA ARG A 149 14.39 -16.99 -9.93
C ARG A 149 13.25 -16.49 -10.79
N ILE A 150 12.73 -15.30 -10.50
CA ILE A 150 11.71 -14.65 -11.30
C ILE A 150 12.40 -13.63 -12.21
N GLU A 151 12.38 -13.90 -13.51
CA GLU A 151 13.08 -13.07 -14.51
C GLU A 151 12.29 -11.84 -14.93
N GLN A 152 10.95 -11.88 -14.85
CA GLN A 152 10.10 -10.75 -15.22
C GLN A 152 9.92 -9.80 -14.04
N LEU A 153 10.89 -8.92 -13.85
CA LEU A 153 10.85 -7.90 -12.80
C LEU A 153 9.95 -6.71 -13.18
N GLY A 154 9.57 -5.92 -12.17
CA GLY A 154 8.68 -4.79 -12.33
C GLY A 154 7.24 -5.23 -12.65
N LYS A 155 6.83 -6.39 -12.15
CA LYS A 155 5.50 -6.97 -12.37
C LYS A 155 5.00 -7.69 -11.13
N LEU A 156 3.70 -7.91 -11.13
CA LEU A 156 3.04 -8.77 -10.16
C LEU A 156 2.98 -10.20 -10.69
N HIS A 157 3.33 -11.15 -9.84
CA HIS A 157 3.22 -12.58 -10.05
C HIS A 157 2.24 -13.20 -9.06
N SER A 158 1.91 -14.46 -9.27
CA SER A 158 1.11 -15.27 -8.34
C SER A 158 1.79 -16.60 -8.07
N PHE A 159 1.50 -17.21 -6.94
CA PHE A 159 1.93 -18.58 -6.67
C PHE A 159 0.91 -19.29 -5.77
N TYR A 160 0.90 -20.62 -5.88
CA TYR A 160 0.12 -21.52 -5.03
C TYR A 160 0.72 -22.93 -5.07
N TYR A 161 0.19 -23.78 -4.23
CA TYR A 161 0.57 -25.19 -4.18
C TYR A 161 -0.60 -26.09 -4.57
N ILE A 162 -0.30 -27.27 -5.10
CA ILE A 162 -1.24 -28.37 -5.22
C ILE A 162 -0.81 -29.45 -4.23
N VAL A 163 -1.70 -29.80 -3.30
CA VAL A 163 -1.51 -30.83 -2.28
C VAL A 163 -2.65 -31.81 -2.41
N ASP A 164 -2.35 -33.09 -2.64
CA ASP A 164 -3.35 -34.18 -2.85
C ASP A 164 -4.41 -33.81 -3.91
N GLY A 165 -3.98 -33.12 -4.97
CA GLY A 165 -4.86 -32.74 -6.09
C GLY A 165 -5.66 -31.42 -5.83
N LEU A 166 -5.57 -30.82 -4.67
CA LEU A 166 -6.30 -29.60 -4.31
C LEU A 166 -5.38 -28.39 -4.24
N LYS A 167 -5.89 -27.24 -4.67
CA LYS A 167 -5.18 -25.96 -4.53
C LYS A 167 -5.07 -25.57 -3.06
N PHE A 168 -3.88 -25.21 -2.65
CA PHE A 168 -3.56 -24.85 -1.27
C PHE A 168 -2.65 -23.61 -1.20
N GLY A 169 -2.98 -22.69 -0.31
CA GLY A 169 -2.14 -21.56 0.07
C GLY A 169 -1.69 -20.67 -1.09
N GLY A 170 -0.58 -19.98 -0.88
CA GLY A 170 0.00 -19.08 -1.86
C GLY A 170 -0.56 -17.66 -1.80
N ARG A 171 -0.23 -16.86 -2.81
CA ARG A 171 -0.69 -15.47 -2.95
C ARG A 171 -0.94 -15.13 -4.42
N LEU A 172 -1.96 -14.29 -4.66
CA LEU A 172 -2.20 -13.66 -5.96
C LEU A 172 -1.27 -12.46 -6.18
N ASP A 173 -0.76 -11.87 -5.12
CA ASP A 173 0.06 -10.68 -5.14
C ASP A 173 1.48 -11.00 -4.68
N LEU A 174 2.33 -11.40 -5.61
CA LEU A 174 3.76 -11.60 -5.43
C LEU A 174 4.52 -10.56 -6.27
N PRO A 175 4.85 -9.37 -5.72
CA PRO A 175 5.58 -8.36 -6.46
C PRO A 175 7.03 -8.79 -6.68
N ALA A 176 7.49 -8.70 -7.93
CA ALA A 176 8.90 -8.86 -8.28
C ALA A 176 9.48 -7.50 -8.66
N PHE A 177 10.16 -6.87 -7.71
CA PHE A 177 10.67 -5.52 -7.87
C PHE A 177 11.91 -5.47 -8.77
N THR A 178 12.05 -4.38 -9.51
CA THR A 178 13.29 -4.08 -10.24
C THR A 178 14.38 -3.56 -9.30
N PRO A 179 15.66 -3.56 -9.69
CA PRO A 179 16.72 -2.94 -8.91
C PRO A 179 16.46 -1.47 -8.55
N ASP A 180 15.73 -0.73 -9.39
CA ASP A 180 15.37 0.67 -9.12
C ASP A 180 14.47 0.85 -7.89
N SER A 181 13.83 -0.20 -7.40
CA SER A 181 13.01 -0.17 -6.18
C SER A 181 13.84 -0.34 -4.89
N TYR A 182 15.10 -0.71 -4.97
CA TYR A 182 15.95 -0.93 -3.82
C TYR A 182 17.05 0.13 -3.72
N GLN A 183 17.57 0.37 -2.52
CA GLN A 183 18.68 1.27 -2.34
C GLN A 183 19.91 0.75 -3.11
N GLN A 184 20.45 1.57 -4.01
CA GLN A 184 21.59 1.20 -4.84
C GLN A 184 22.89 1.74 -4.26
N PRO A 185 24.00 0.97 -4.36
CA PRO A 185 25.31 1.46 -3.97
C PRO A 185 25.67 2.75 -4.73
N GLY A 186 26.16 3.75 -4.02
CA GLY A 186 26.56 5.04 -4.60
C GLY A 186 25.42 6.00 -4.93
N VAL A 187 24.17 5.63 -4.70
CA VAL A 187 23.03 6.54 -4.79
C VAL A 187 22.81 7.21 -3.42
N PRO A 188 22.99 8.54 -3.32
CA PRO A 188 22.78 9.25 -2.07
C PRO A 188 21.30 9.31 -1.74
N ALA A 189 20.95 8.94 -0.51
CA ALA A 189 19.60 9.08 0.01
C ALA A 189 19.26 10.56 0.27
N GLY A 190 18.06 10.96 -0.10
CA GLY A 190 17.51 12.25 0.30
C GLY A 190 17.15 12.30 1.79
N LYS A 191 16.64 13.43 2.23
CA LYS A 191 16.30 13.69 3.63
C LYS A 191 14.79 13.75 3.80
N LEU A 192 14.26 12.91 4.68
CA LEU A 192 12.87 12.96 5.13
C LEU A 192 12.75 13.89 6.34
N SER A 193 11.76 14.77 6.35
CA SER A 193 11.46 15.61 7.52
C SER A 193 10.88 14.77 8.66
N GLU A 194 10.92 15.33 9.86
CA GLU A 194 10.03 14.90 10.93
C GLU A 194 8.56 15.08 10.51
N LYS A 195 7.67 14.37 11.20
CA LYS A 195 6.23 14.50 11.01
C LYS A 195 5.78 15.93 11.32
N ILE A 196 5.04 16.52 10.40
CA ILE A 196 4.46 17.85 10.52
C ILE A 196 2.94 17.68 10.61
N THR A 197 2.34 18.22 11.66
CA THR A 197 0.88 18.23 11.82
C THR A 197 0.34 19.60 11.43
N HIS A 198 -0.50 19.64 10.40
CA HIS A 198 -1.20 20.85 9.95
C HIS A 198 -2.63 20.88 10.50
N THR A 199 -3.09 22.08 10.89
CA THR A 199 -4.49 22.30 11.28
C THR A 199 -5.19 23.10 10.20
N SER A 200 -6.13 22.44 9.50
CA SER A 200 -6.82 23.01 8.35
C SER A 200 -7.84 24.07 8.73
N LYS A 201 -7.85 25.15 7.94
CA LYS A 201 -8.93 26.17 7.94
C LYS A 201 -10.06 25.77 6.99
N ILE A 202 -9.74 25.17 5.83
CA ILE A 202 -10.70 24.71 4.83
C ILE A 202 -11.61 23.60 5.40
N TYR A 203 -11.03 22.74 6.25
CA TYR A 203 -11.74 21.68 6.96
C TYR A 203 -11.92 21.97 8.46
N ASP A 204 -11.95 23.23 8.83
CA ASP A 204 -12.40 23.77 10.13
C ASP A 204 -11.81 23.03 11.34
N GLY A 205 -10.48 23.04 11.45
CA GLY A 205 -9.77 22.46 12.57
C GLY A 205 -9.36 21.00 12.41
N MET A 206 -9.62 20.39 11.25
CA MET A 206 -9.09 19.07 10.92
C MET A 206 -7.55 19.07 11.00
N LYS A 207 -6.97 18.04 11.59
CA LYS A 207 -5.52 17.86 11.67
C LYS A 207 -5.08 16.80 10.67
N SER A 208 -4.10 17.13 9.84
CA SER A 208 -3.45 16.22 8.90
C SER A 208 -1.97 16.16 9.17
N ASP A 209 -1.42 14.95 9.19
CA ASP A 209 0.02 14.72 9.28
C ASP A 209 0.63 14.60 7.89
N TYR A 210 1.79 15.23 7.68
CA TYR A 210 2.53 15.11 6.44
C TYR A 210 4.04 15.16 6.66
N TRP A 211 4.79 14.67 5.66
CA TRP A 211 6.25 14.67 5.63
C TRP A 211 6.73 15.25 4.31
N ILE A 212 7.92 15.84 4.33
CA ILE A 212 8.56 16.40 3.15
C ILE A 212 9.85 15.63 2.91
N TYR A 213 9.99 15.09 1.71
CA TYR A 213 11.20 14.44 1.27
C TYR A 213 11.98 15.33 0.30
N VAL A 214 13.23 15.62 0.65
CA VAL A 214 14.14 16.45 -0.13
C VAL A 214 15.24 15.56 -0.68
N PRO A 215 15.31 15.32 -2.00
CA PRO A 215 16.36 14.48 -2.58
C PRO A 215 17.73 15.11 -2.40
N ALA A 216 18.78 14.29 -2.39
CA ALA A 216 20.16 14.75 -2.18
C ALA A 216 20.63 15.75 -3.26
N GLN A 217 20.01 15.73 -4.45
CA GLN A 217 20.33 16.60 -5.58
C GLN A 217 19.59 17.94 -5.56
N TYR A 218 18.77 18.19 -4.52
CA TYR A 218 18.05 19.45 -4.43
C TYR A 218 19.02 20.63 -4.21
N ASP A 219 18.86 21.64 -5.04
CA ASP A 219 19.58 22.92 -4.97
C ASP A 219 18.54 24.05 -4.81
N PRO A 220 18.54 24.81 -3.70
CA PRO A 220 17.56 25.88 -3.47
C PRO A 220 17.65 27.03 -4.50
N SER A 221 18.73 27.15 -5.26
CA SER A 221 18.84 28.13 -6.35
C SER A 221 18.04 27.73 -7.59
N ASN A 222 17.68 26.45 -7.72
CA ASN A 222 16.94 25.88 -8.84
C ASN A 222 15.58 25.34 -8.38
N PRO A 223 14.45 25.82 -8.92
CA PRO A 223 13.14 25.36 -8.49
C PRO A 223 12.92 23.88 -8.86
N ALA A 224 12.62 23.06 -7.85
CA ALA A 224 12.36 21.62 -8.02
C ALA A 224 10.94 21.33 -8.49
N ALA A 225 10.74 20.20 -9.17
CA ALA A 225 9.40 19.66 -9.40
C ALA A 225 8.75 19.23 -8.07
N LEU A 226 7.47 18.88 -8.12
CA LEU A 226 6.68 18.49 -6.95
C LEU A 226 5.94 17.18 -7.22
N MET A 227 5.89 16.29 -6.22
CA MET A 227 4.98 15.15 -6.22
C MET A 227 4.31 14.97 -4.86
N VAL A 228 2.99 14.79 -4.87
CA VAL A 228 2.18 14.57 -3.66
C VAL A 228 1.72 13.11 -3.62
N PHE A 229 1.89 12.48 -2.46
CA PHE A 229 1.52 11.10 -2.19
C PHE A 229 0.39 11.07 -1.15
N GLN A 230 -0.76 10.54 -1.53
CA GLN A 230 -1.90 10.32 -0.64
C GLN A 230 -1.68 9.06 0.21
N ASP A 231 -2.17 9.05 1.47
CA ASP A 231 -1.84 8.01 2.45
C ASP A 231 -0.31 7.90 2.65
N GLY A 232 0.33 9.05 2.79
CA GLY A 232 1.76 9.25 2.63
C GLY A 232 2.64 8.36 3.50
N GLU A 233 2.20 8.07 4.73
CA GLU A 233 2.95 7.22 5.66
C GLU A 233 3.26 5.82 5.10
N TRP A 234 2.42 5.30 4.22
CA TRP A 234 2.63 3.97 3.61
C TRP A 234 3.81 3.92 2.63
N TYR A 235 4.35 5.06 2.23
CA TYR A 235 5.45 5.16 1.27
C TYR A 235 6.81 5.46 1.92
N LEU A 236 6.85 5.73 3.24
CA LEU A 236 8.04 6.24 3.91
C LEU A 236 9.09 5.17 4.24
N ASP A 237 8.67 3.91 4.39
CA ASP A 237 9.57 2.81 4.73
C ASP A 237 10.34 2.35 3.49
N ARG A 238 11.67 2.52 3.53
CA ARG A 238 12.58 2.08 2.46
C ARG A 238 12.68 0.57 2.29
N ASN A 239 12.22 -0.19 3.28
CA ASN A 239 12.18 -1.65 3.29
C ASN A 239 10.73 -2.18 3.34
N GLY A 240 9.75 -1.29 3.21
CA GLY A 240 8.32 -1.61 3.23
C GLY A 240 7.79 -2.13 1.88
N ASN A 241 6.50 -2.02 1.70
CA ASN A 241 5.83 -2.57 0.52
C ASN A 241 5.90 -1.64 -0.72
N ASN A 242 6.02 -0.33 -0.54
CA ASN A 242 5.88 0.64 -1.64
C ASN A 242 7.22 1.18 -2.16
N LEU A 243 8.28 1.15 -1.36
CA LEU A 243 9.67 1.45 -1.72
C LEU A 243 9.90 2.82 -2.40
N ALA A 244 8.96 3.78 -2.24
CA ALA A 244 8.91 5.01 -3.05
C ALA A 244 10.17 5.88 -2.90
N LEU A 245 10.72 6.01 -1.69
CA LEU A 245 11.92 6.82 -1.46
C LEU A 245 13.14 6.30 -2.22
N ASN A 246 13.28 4.97 -2.33
CA ASN A 246 14.36 4.37 -3.11
C ASN A 246 14.19 4.63 -4.60
N VAL A 247 12.96 4.49 -5.11
CA VAL A 247 12.63 4.77 -6.52
C VAL A 247 12.93 6.22 -6.87
N ILE A 248 12.53 7.17 -6.02
CA ILE A 248 12.79 8.60 -6.23
C ILE A 248 14.31 8.86 -6.32
N ASP A 249 15.09 8.37 -5.35
CA ASP A 249 16.55 8.59 -5.33
C ASP A 249 17.22 8.00 -6.56
N ASN A 250 16.93 6.73 -6.88
CA ASN A 250 17.55 6.03 -8.00
C ASN A 250 17.23 6.69 -9.34
N LEU A 251 15.96 7.04 -9.58
CA LEU A 251 15.55 7.62 -10.85
C LEU A 251 16.02 9.07 -11.03
N ILE A 252 16.18 9.84 -9.97
CA ILE A 252 16.78 11.19 -10.03
C ILE A 252 18.25 11.08 -10.43
N VAL A 253 19.05 10.18 -9.78
CA VAL A 253 20.44 9.95 -10.13
C VAL A 253 20.60 9.49 -11.58
N GLN A 254 19.70 8.64 -12.05
CA GLN A 254 19.64 8.17 -13.42
C GLN A 254 19.12 9.22 -14.42
N ARG A 255 18.66 10.38 -13.96
CA ARG A 255 18.03 11.45 -14.76
C ARG A 255 16.81 10.97 -15.55
N LYS A 256 16.11 9.96 -15.05
CA LYS A 256 14.84 9.47 -15.61
C LYS A 256 13.65 10.31 -15.17
N ILE A 257 13.78 10.96 -14.01
CA ILE A 257 12.80 11.92 -13.47
C ILE A 257 13.53 13.19 -13.01
N PRO A 258 12.83 14.34 -12.94
CA PRO A 258 13.44 15.58 -12.45
C PRO A 258 13.77 15.49 -10.96
N VAL A 259 14.68 16.38 -10.50
CA VAL A 259 14.81 16.67 -9.08
C VAL A 259 13.47 17.20 -8.58
N MET A 260 12.88 16.54 -7.56
CA MET A 260 11.56 16.87 -7.06
C MET A 260 11.50 16.84 -5.54
N ILE A 261 10.76 17.77 -4.96
CA ILE A 261 10.30 17.67 -3.57
C ILE A 261 9.09 16.73 -3.55
N ALA A 262 9.10 15.72 -2.68
CA ALA A 262 7.96 14.84 -2.48
C ALA A 262 7.26 15.16 -1.15
N VAL A 263 5.94 15.27 -1.19
CA VAL A 263 5.08 15.54 -0.03
C VAL A 263 4.22 14.31 0.23
N PHE A 264 4.41 13.68 1.37
CA PHE A 264 3.67 12.51 1.82
C PHE A 264 2.64 12.96 2.83
N ILE A 265 1.34 12.86 2.50
CA ILE A 265 0.27 13.38 3.35
C ILE A 265 -0.72 12.29 3.72
N ASN A 266 -1.04 12.19 5.00
CA ASN A 266 -2.13 11.36 5.51
C ASN A 266 -3.46 12.11 5.48
N PRO A 267 -4.59 11.41 5.36
CA PRO A 267 -5.90 12.03 5.57
C PRO A 267 -5.99 12.60 6.98
N GLY A 268 -6.73 13.70 7.10
CA GLY A 268 -6.88 14.36 8.39
C GLY A 268 -7.94 13.73 9.28
N ASP A 269 -7.85 14.05 10.56
CA ASP A 269 -8.82 13.70 11.60
C ASP A 269 -9.32 14.94 12.32
N ILE A 270 -10.57 14.89 12.80
CA ILE A 270 -11.11 15.93 13.68
C ILE A 270 -10.72 15.62 15.11
N SER A 271 -10.23 16.61 15.86
CA SER A 271 -9.85 16.46 17.26
C SER A 271 -11.00 15.89 18.09
N GLY A 272 -10.74 14.83 18.86
CA GLY A 272 -11.74 14.12 19.67
C GLY A 272 -12.46 12.99 18.94
N SER A 273 -12.20 12.79 17.65
CA SER A 273 -12.60 11.57 16.95
C SER A 273 -11.72 10.41 17.46
N PRO A 274 -12.30 9.27 17.86
CA PRO A 274 -11.50 8.09 18.12
C PRO A 274 -10.77 7.71 16.84
N ASN A 275 -9.48 7.37 16.94
CA ASN A 275 -8.70 6.77 15.85
C ASN A 275 -9.42 5.51 15.39
N THR A 276 -10.24 5.62 14.37
CA THR A 276 -10.85 4.48 13.71
C THR A 276 -9.95 4.08 12.56
N PRO A 277 -9.68 2.78 12.38
CA PRO A 277 -8.90 2.31 11.25
C PRO A 277 -9.47 2.83 9.94
N THR A 278 -8.61 3.25 9.06
CA THR A 278 -8.84 3.90 7.77
C THR A 278 -9.80 3.20 6.80
N PHE A 279 -10.27 2.00 7.11
CA PHE A 279 -11.10 1.17 6.23
C PHE A 279 -12.56 1.06 6.66
N ASN A 280 -13.03 1.89 7.58
CA ASN A 280 -14.43 1.83 7.99
C ASN A 280 -15.28 2.65 7.00
N PHE A 281 -15.81 1.98 5.97
CA PHE A 281 -16.77 2.53 5.01
C PHE A 281 -18.16 2.81 5.64
N VAL A 282 -18.29 2.77 6.95
CA VAL A 282 -19.54 3.06 7.62
C VAL A 282 -19.82 4.54 7.55
N LYS A 283 -20.83 4.91 6.78
CA LYS A 283 -21.39 6.27 6.77
C LYS A 283 -21.93 6.59 8.14
N ALA A 284 -21.15 7.29 8.91
CA ALA A 284 -21.59 7.86 10.13
C ALA A 284 -21.66 9.37 9.93
N TYR A 285 -22.81 10.00 10.12
CA TYR A 285 -23.06 11.40 9.83
C TYR A 285 -22.90 12.27 11.09
N SER A 286 -22.21 13.39 10.97
CA SER A 286 -22.37 14.53 11.88
C SER A 286 -22.96 15.69 11.10
N ASP A 287 -23.76 16.53 11.75
CA ASP A 287 -24.42 17.70 11.13
C ASP A 287 -23.38 18.65 10.49
N LYS A 288 -22.19 18.74 11.07
CA LYS A 288 -21.12 19.60 10.59
C LYS A 288 -20.40 19.06 9.34
N TRP A 289 -20.24 17.74 9.21
CA TRP A 289 -19.37 17.11 8.20
C TRP A 289 -20.12 16.14 7.30
N GLY A 290 -21.39 15.92 7.56
CA GLY A 290 -22.20 14.89 6.89
C GLY A 290 -21.76 13.46 7.23
N ARG A 291 -20.98 13.28 8.32
CA ARG A 291 -20.48 11.99 8.81
C ARG A 291 -20.36 11.95 10.31
N THR A 292 -20.35 10.78 10.94
CA THR A 292 -20.04 10.67 12.36
C THR A 292 -18.53 10.82 12.58
N LEU A 293 -18.20 11.30 13.78
CA LEU A 293 -16.85 11.47 14.28
C LEU A 293 -16.04 10.16 14.42
N LYS A 294 -16.55 9.02 13.98
CA LYS A 294 -15.89 7.72 14.03
C LYS A 294 -15.08 7.40 12.77
N ASP A 295 -15.09 8.27 11.78
CA ASP A 295 -14.36 8.11 10.52
C ASP A 295 -13.12 9.00 10.55
N SER A 296 -11.99 8.48 10.15
CA SER A 296 -10.73 9.19 9.94
C SER A 296 -10.79 10.25 8.84
N MET A 297 -11.88 10.79 8.47
CA MET A 297 -12.08 11.72 7.35
C MET A 297 -11.56 11.23 5.97
N ARG A 298 -10.83 10.11 5.90
CA ARG A 298 -10.18 9.64 4.67
C ARG A 298 -11.14 9.56 3.50
N SER A 299 -12.24 8.87 3.67
CA SER A 299 -13.21 8.72 2.60
C SER A 299 -13.94 10.05 2.28
N THR A 300 -14.16 10.90 3.28
CA THR A 300 -14.73 12.25 3.07
C THR A 300 -13.81 13.12 2.23
N LEU A 301 -12.51 13.06 2.49
CA LEU A 301 -11.50 13.86 1.78
C LEU A 301 -11.25 13.31 0.38
N TYR A 302 -11.12 12.00 0.26
CA TYR A 302 -10.57 11.36 -0.93
C TYR A 302 -11.63 10.91 -1.94
N ASP A 303 -12.77 10.38 -1.47
CA ASP A 303 -13.80 9.85 -2.38
C ASP A 303 -14.86 10.90 -2.77
N THR A 304 -14.80 12.10 -2.20
CA THR A 304 -15.73 13.18 -2.56
C THR A 304 -15.27 13.87 -3.84
N VAL A 305 -16.13 13.88 -4.86
CA VAL A 305 -15.90 14.56 -6.13
C VAL A 305 -16.16 16.07 -5.96
N SER A 306 -15.12 16.80 -5.60
CA SER A 306 -15.17 18.26 -5.43
C SER A 306 -13.78 18.88 -5.49
N ASP A 307 -13.70 20.22 -5.56
CA ASP A 307 -12.46 20.99 -5.51
C ASP A 307 -11.95 21.27 -4.09
N ARG A 308 -12.70 20.87 -3.05
CA ARG A 308 -12.39 21.24 -1.67
C ARG A 308 -11.06 20.65 -1.19
N TYR A 309 -10.82 19.37 -1.45
CA TYR A 309 -9.56 18.74 -1.06
C TYR A 309 -8.35 19.24 -1.89
N PRO A 310 -8.44 19.36 -3.22
CA PRO A 310 -7.37 20.03 -4.00
C PRO A 310 -7.04 21.43 -3.51
N ARG A 311 -8.04 22.25 -3.11
CA ARG A 311 -7.80 23.57 -2.50
C ARG A 311 -7.07 23.47 -1.17
N PHE A 312 -7.46 22.50 -0.32
CA PHE A 312 -6.73 22.24 0.92
C PHE A 312 -5.25 21.91 0.64
N LEU A 313 -4.95 21.04 -0.34
CA LEU A 313 -3.59 20.78 -0.74
C LEU A 313 -2.87 22.05 -1.19
N ARG A 314 -3.43 22.79 -2.14
CA ARG A 314 -2.80 23.98 -2.73
C ARG A 314 -2.62 25.10 -1.71
N ASP A 315 -3.69 25.47 -1.01
CA ASP A 315 -3.75 26.71 -0.25
C ASP A 315 -3.17 26.56 1.18
N GLU A 316 -3.11 25.34 1.69
CA GLU A 316 -2.62 25.09 3.05
C GLU A 316 -1.31 24.29 3.04
N ILE A 317 -1.31 23.06 2.50
CA ILE A 317 -0.14 22.16 2.59
C ILE A 317 1.00 22.64 1.67
N LEU A 318 0.71 22.87 0.40
CA LEU A 318 1.73 23.26 -0.57
C LEU A 318 2.21 24.70 -0.36
N ALA A 319 1.37 25.57 0.23
CA ALA A 319 1.80 26.87 0.67
C ALA A 319 2.88 26.79 1.75
N ASP A 320 2.72 25.89 2.74
CA ASP A 320 3.73 25.64 3.77
C ASP A 320 5.02 25.04 3.19
N VAL A 321 4.91 24.16 2.21
CA VAL A 321 6.07 23.57 1.51
C VAL A 321 6.82 24.65 0.71
N ALA A 322 6.09 25.47 -0.06
CA ALA A 322 6.67 26.53 -0.88
C ALA A 322 7.32 27.65 -0.06
N ALA A 323 6.90 27.84 1.20
CA ALA A 323 7.56 28.78 2.13
C ALA A 323 8.94 28.28 2.57
N LYS A 324 9.22 26.98 2.48
CA LYS A 324 10.47 26.36 2.96
C LYS A 324 11.40 25.95 1.82
N TYR A 325 10.85 25.62 0.65
CA TYR A 325 11.60 25.06 -0.47
C TYR A 325 11.24 25.78 -1.76
N ASN A 326 12.26 25.98 -2.60
CA ASN A 326 12.06 26.53 -3.94
C ASN A 326 11.48 25.45 -4.85
N ILE A 327 10.15 25.46 -5.02
CA ILE A 327 9.40 24.55 -5.91
C ILE A 327 8.82 25.31 -7.08
N ARG A 328 8.68 24.65 -8.21
CA ARG A 328 8.01 25.18 -9.39
C ARG A 328 6.53 25.46 -9.07
N LYS A 329 5.94 26.41 -9.81
CA LYS A 329 4.54 26.80 -9.58
C LYS A 329 3.60 26.34 -10.71
N ASP A 330 4.15 25.80 -11.80
CA ASP A 330 3.41 25.36 -12.96
C ASP A 330 2.91 23.90 -12.78
N ALA A 331 1.72 23.63 -13.26
CA ALA A 331 1.12 22.29 -13.22
C ALA A 331 1.95 21.25 -13.97
N TYR A 332 2.66 21.65 -15.00
CA TYR A 332 3.56 20.80 -15.78
C TYR A 332 4.62 20.11 -14.91
N SER A 333 5.02 20.76 -13.83
CA SER A 333 6.04 20.27 -12.89
C SER A 333 5.45 19.60 -11.63
N HIS A 334 4.13 19.41 -11.58
CA HIS A 334 3.45 18.84 -10.43
C HIS A 334 2.79 17.50 -10.74
N ALA A 335 3.06 16.52 -9.89
CA ALA A 335 2.47 15.19 -9.93
C ALA A 335 1.73 14.86 -8.63
N ILE A 336 0.78 13.93 -8.71
CA ILE A 336 0.03 13.45 -7.57
C ILE A 336 -0.26 11.95 -7.72
N THR A 337 -0.18 11.20 -6.63
CA THR A 337 -0.39 9.75 -6.62
C THR A 337 -1.09 9.28 -5.35
N GLY A 338 -1.70 8.12 -5.44
CA GLY A 338 -2.30 7.40 -4.33
C GLY A 338 -2.92 6.09 -4.76
N LEU A 339 -3.35 5.31 -3.77
CA LEU A 339 -4.00 4.02 -4.00
C LEU A 339 -5.43 4.01 -3.45
N SER A 340 -6.33 3.24 -4.07
CA SER A 340 -7.72 3.09 -3.64
C SER A 340 -8.45 4.45 -3.60
N SER A 341 -8.98 4.87 -2.43
CA SER A 341 -9.51 6.22 -2.26
C SER A 341 -8.46 7.29 -2.56
N GLY A 342 -7.16 7.05 -2.24
CA GLY A 342 -6.06 7.95 -2.63
C GLY A 342 -5.87 8.03 -4.15
N GLY A 343 -6.18 6.96 -4.88
CA GLY A 343 -6.12 6.91 -6.34
C GLY A 343 -7.16 7.81 -7.00
N ILE A 344 -8.43 7.69 -6.60
CA ILE A 344 -9.47 8.63 -7.08
C ILE A 344 -9.20 10.06 -6.62
N CYS A 345 -8.74 10.25 -5.40
CA CYS A 345 -8.36 11.56 -4.86
C CYS A 345 -7.32 12.26 -5.76
N SER A 346 -6.29 11.51 -6.18
CA SER A 346 -5.26 12.02 -7.06
C SER A 346 -5.80 12.41 -8.44
N PHE A 347 -6.67 11.58 -9.00
CA PHE A 347 -7.34 11.91 -10.26
C PHE A 347 -8.27 13.11 -10.11
N ASN A 348 -9.10 13.15 -9.04
CA ASN A 348 -9.99 14.26 -8.74
C ASN A 348 -9.22 15.58 -8.59
N ALA A 349 -8.07 15.57 -7.92
CA ALA A 349 -7.26 16.77 -7.75
C ALA A 349 -6.82 17.36 -9.09
N ALA A 350 -6.32 16.54 -10.00
CA ALA A 350 -5.92 16.99 -11.33
C ALA A 350 -7.11 17.33 -12.23
N TRP A 351 -8.25 16.66 -12.06
CA TRP A 351 -9.48 16.96 -12.79
C TRP A 351 -10.07 18.32 -12.41
N GLN A 352 -10.14 18.61 -11.12
CA GLN A 352 -10.70 19.86 -10.58
C GLN A 352 -9.75 21.05 -10.74
N MET A 353 -8.44 20.79 -10.64
CA MET A 353 -7.40 21.81 -10.67
C MET A 353 -6.26 21.41 -11.64
N PRO A 354 -6.53 21.35 -12.96
CA PRO A 354 -5.53 20.98 -13.96
C PRO A 354 -4.42 22.03 -14.14
N ASP A 355 -4.61 23.21 -13.59
CA ASP A 355 -3.62 24.29 -13.44
C ASP A 355 -2.67 24.08 -12.26
N GLN A 356 -3.02 23.17 -11.35
CA GLN A 356 -2.19 22.81 -10.18
C GLN A 356 -1.49 21.47 -10.35
N PHE A 357 -2.18 20.46 -10.93
CA PHE A 357 -1.65 19.12 -11.14
C PHE A 357 -1.93 18.65 -12.55
N SER A 358 -0.89 18.22 -13.25
CA SER A 358 -1.05 17.70 -14.61
C SER A 358 -0.61 16.25 -14.81
N ARG A 359 -0.02 15.62 -13.78
CA ARG A 359 0.53 14.26 -13.83
C ARG A 359 -0.07 13.42 -12.70
N VAL A 360 -0.69 12.29 -13.06
CA VAL A 360 -1.45 11.46 -12.11
C VAL A 360 -1.01 10.01 -12.21
N ILE A 361 -0.77 9.38 -11.06
CA ILE A 361 -0.74 7.92 -10.90
C ILE A 361 -1.88 7.53 -9.96
N SER A 362 -2.71 6.59 -10.39
CA SER A 362 -3.82 6.04 -9.60
C SER A 362 -3.71 4.52 -9.56
N TRP A 363 -3.38 3.97 -8.40
CA TRP A 363 -3.38 2.53 -8.16
C TRP A 363 -4.70 2.08 -7.60
N ILE A 364 -5.30 1.03 -8.18
CA ILE A 364 -6.56 0.44 -7.69
C ILE A 364 -7.60 1.50 -7.33
N GLY A 365 -7.73 2.52 -8.19
CA GLY A 365 -8.52 3.72 -7.88
C GLY A 365 -9.98 3.44 -7.60
N SER A 366 -10.52 4.00 -6.52
CA SER A 366 -11.92 3.83 -6.10
C SER A 366 -12.88 4.65 -6.95
N PHE A 367 -12.91 4.45 -8.26
CA PHE A 367 -13.88 5.08 -9.16
C PHE A 367 -15.27 4.46 -8.98
N SER A 368 -15.76 4.50 -7.75
CA SER A 368 -16.95 3.82 -7.25
C SER A 368 -17.86 4.75 -6.45
N GLY A 369 -19.04 4.26 -6.03
CA GLY A 369 -20.08 5.03 -5.36
C GLY A 369 -19.88 5.25 -3.86
N ILE A 370 -18.66 5.25 -3.31
CA ILE A 370 -18.41 5.35 -1.86
C ILE A 370 -19.00 6.64 -1.27
N GLN A 371 -18.87 7.79 -1.93
CA GLN A 371 -19.39 9.08 -1.49
C GLN A 371 -20.57 9.57 -2.31
N TRP A 372 -21.07 8.72 -3.21
CA TRP A 372 -22.26 9.06 -3.96
C TRP A 372 -23.45 9.37 -3.03
N LYS A 373 -24.15 10.47 -3.31
CA LYS A 373 -25.33 10.91 -2.60
C LYS A 373 -26.45 11.13 -3.61
N GLU A 374 -27.64 10.72 -3.26
CA GLU A 374 -28.88 11.14 -3.96
C GLU A 374 -29.22 12.60 -3.61
N ASP A 375 -28.27 13.48 -3.84
CA ASP A 375 -28.44 14.92 -3.60
C ASP A 375 -28.33 15.65 -4.93
N PRO A 376 -29.40 16.29 -5.43
CA PRO A 376 -29.36 17.06 -6.67
C PRO A 376 -28.30 18.18 -6.68
N ALA A 377 -27.89 18.69 -5.50
CA ALA A 377 -26.88 19.71 -5.39
C ALA A 377 -25.44 19.13 -5.48
N ASN A 378 -25.25 17.85 -5.15
CA ASN A 378 -23.98 17.14 -5.24
C ASN A 378 -24.19 15.71 -5.72
N PRO A 379 -24.61 15.54 -6.98
CA PRO A 379 -25.02 14.24 -7.51
C PRO A 379 -23.83 13.31 -7.80
N ASP A 380 -22.61 13.85 -7.92
CA ASP A 380 -21.47 13.12 -8.43
C ASP A 380 -20.83 12.22 -7.38
N GLY A 381 -20.54 10.99 -7.79
CA GLY A 381 -19.65 10.05 -7.10
C GLY A 381 -18.47 9.68 -7.98
N GLY A 382 -17.56 8.88 -7.45
CA GLY A 382 -16.40 8.40 -8.21
C GLY A 382 -16.77 7.61 -9.47
N GLN A 383 -17.91 6.91 -9.43
CA GLN A 383 -18.43 6.12 -10.56
C GLN A 383 -18.84 6.99 -11.77
N ASP A 384 -19.02 8.30 -11.58
CA ASP A 384 -19.45 9.21 -12.64
C ASP A 384 -18.29 9.73 -13.51
N TYR A 385 -17.03 9.51 -13.09
CA TYR A 385 -15.85 9.99 -13.80
C TYR A 385 -15.75 9.52 -15.26
N PRO A 386 -16.01 8.26 -15.62
CA PRO A 386 -16.00 7.86 -17.02
C PRO A 386 -16.93 8.71 -17.89
N ASP A 387 -18.14 9.00 -17.40
CA ASP A 387 -19.12 9.82 -18.10
C ASP A 387 -18.73 11.30 -18.12
N LYS A 388 -18.15 11.83 -17.02
CA LYS A 388 -17.58 13.19 -16.98
C LYS A 388 -16.47 13.38 -18.00
N ILE A 389 -15.55 12.41 -18.10
CA ILE A 389 -14.46 12.41 -19.10
C ILE A 389 -15.02 12.48 -20.51
N LEU A 390 -16.09 11.73 -20.80
CA LEU A 390 -16.70 11.70 -22.13
C LEU A 390 -17.44 13.00 -22.49
N ARG A 391 -18.06 13.68 -21.53
CA ARG A 391 -18.98 14.81 -21.77
C ARG A 391 -18.35 16.18 -21.54
N GLU A 392 -17.44 16.30 -20.56
CA GLU A 392 -16.84 17.57 -20.20
C GLU A 392 -15.65 17.94 -21.13
N PRO A 393 -15.24 19.21 -21.14
CA PRO A 393 -14.02 19.62 -21.83
C PRO A 393 -12.81 18.83 -21.35
N ARG A 394 -11.97 18.41 -22.30
CA ARG A 394 -10.75 17.67 -21.99
C ARG A 394 -9.82 18.51 -21.11
N ARG A 395 -9.33 17.91 -20.01
CA ARG A 395 -8.29 18.48 -19.15
C ARG A 395 -6.91 18.13 -19.72
N ASN A 396 -5.95 19.02 -19.61
CA ASN A 396 -4.58 18.74 -20.04
C ASN A 396 -3.80 18.01 -18.93
N ILE A 397 -4.11 16.73 -18.75
CA ILE A 397 -3.50 15.86 -17.75
C ILE A 397 -2.99 14.56 -18.38
N ARG A 398 -1.90 14.01 -17.79
CA ARG A 398 -1.31 12.71 -18.11
C ARG A 398 -1.63 11.75 -16.98
N VAL A 399 -2.12 10.55 -17.30
CA VAL A 399 -2.69 9.64 -16.32
C VAL A 399 -2.14 8.22 -16.46
N TRP A 400 -1.57 7.68 -15.39
CA TRP A 400 -1.34 6.25 -15.26
C TRP A 400 -2.40 5.65 -14.34
N LEU A 401 -3.10 4.63 -14.83
CA LEU A 401 -4.02 3.81 -14.05
C LEU A 401 -3.43 2.41 -13.89
N GLN A 402 -3.59 1.83 -12.70
CA GLN A 402 -3.26 0.43 -12.44
C GLN A 402 -4.40 -0.22 -11.67
N ASP A 403 -4.76 -1.47 -12.05
CA ASP A 403 -5.75 -2.29 -11.34
C ASP A 403 -5.53 -3.77 -11.62
N GLY A 404 -6.29 -4.65 -10.96
CA GLY A 404 -6.25 -6.11 -11.13
C GLY A 404 -7.62 -6.75 -11.16
N SER A 405 -7.72 -7.92 -11.82
CA SER A 405 -9.00 -8.64 -11.99
C SER A 405 -9.59 -9.20 -10.69
N GLU A 406 -8.75 -9.39 -9.66
CA GLU A 406 -9.13 -9.90 -8.35
C GLU A 406 -9.34 -8.78 -7.31
N ASP A 407 -9.50 -7.53 -7.79
CA ASP A 407 -9.81 -6.39 -6.94
C ASP A 407 -11.27 -6.44 -6.45
N LEU A 408 -11.64 -5.49 -5.60
CA LEU A 408 -12.90 -5.46 -4.86
C LEU A 408 -14.13 -5.47 -5.77
N ASP A 409 -15.12 -6.26 -5.36
CA ASP A 409 -16.49 -6.20 -5.82
C ASP A 409 -17.41 -6.04 -4.61
N LEU A 410 -17.86 -4.82 -4.38
CA LEU A 410 -18.61 -4.42 -3.19
C LEU A 410 -19.90 -3.69 -3.58
N ARG A 411 -20.77 -3.48 -2.60
CA ARG A 411 -22.01 -2.69 -2.79
C ARG A 411 -21.80 -1.27 -3.36
N TYR A 412 -20.58 -0.76 -3.32
CA TYR A 412 -20.21 0.56 -3.84
C TYR A 412 -19.78 0.52 -5.31
N GLY A 413 -19.52 -0.65 -5.86
CA GLY A 413 -19.10 -0.88 -7.23
C GLY A 413 -18.09 -2.02 -7.35
N ASN A 414 -17.75 -2.33 -8.59
CA ASN A 414 -16.72 -3.28 -8.97
C ASN A 414 -15.49 -2.50 -9.45
N TRP A 415 -14.37 -2.60 -8.74
CA TRP A 415 -13.16 -1.82 -9.03
C TRP A 415 -12.57 -2.15 -10.40
N PRO A 416 -12.36 -3.44 -10.77
CA PRO A 416 -11.87 -3.79 -12.11
C PRO A 416 -12.69 -3.16 -13.23
N LEU A 417 -14.02 -3.29 -13.19
CA LEU A 417 -14.89 -2.72 -14.22
C LEU A 417 -14.86 -1.19 -14.22
N ALA A 418 -14.78 -0.56 -13.06
CA ALA A 418 -14.71 0.89 -12.94
C ALA A 418 -13.41 1.43 -13.57
N ASN A 419 -12.26 0.83 -13.29
CA ASN A 419 -10.98 1.22 -13.85
C ASN A 419 -10.89 0.93 -15.36
N LEU A 420 -11.48 -0.17 -15.84
CA LEU A 420 -11.63 -0.43 -17.28
C LEU A 420 -12.47 0.65 -17.99
N ARG A 421 -13.57 1.09 -17.37
CA ARG A 421 -14.39 2.20 -17.89
C ARG A 421 -13.61 3.51 -17.93
N MET A 422 -12.84 3.80 -16.88
CA MET A 422 -11.95 4.97 -16.83
C MET A 422 -10.94 4.95 -17.98
N ALA A 423 -10.22 3.83 -18.16
CA ALA A 423 -9.25 3.67 -19.22
C ALA A 423 -9.87 3.87 -20.63
N ASN A 424 -11.05 3.28 -20.86
CA ASN A 424 -11.76 3.43 -22.14
C ASN A 424 -12.25 4.88 -22.39
N ALA A 425 -12.74 5.57 -21.35
CA ALA A 425 -13.15 6.96 -21.46
C ALA A 425 -11.96 7.89 -21.79
N LEU A 426 -10.83 7.69 -21.08
CA LEU A 426 -9.58 8.43 -21.35
C LEU A 426 -9.09 8.19 -22.77
N LYS A 427 -9.11 6.93 -23.25
CA LYS A 427 -8.76 6.58 -24.62
C LYS A 427 -9.65 7.27 -25.63
N PHE A 428 -10.98 7.18 -25.46
CA PHE A 428 -11.95 7.78 -26.38
C PHE A 428 -11.74 9.30 -26.53
N ARG A 429 -11.34 9.98 -25.45
CA ARG A 429 -11.08 11.42 -25.42
C ARG A 429 -9.61 11.76 -25.71
N GLU A 430 -8.82 10.78 -26.14
CA GLU A 430 -7.41 10.94 -26.55
C GLU A 430 -6.54 11.60 -25.47
N TYR A 431 -6.76 11.23 -24.19
CA TYR A 431 -5.86 11.60 -23.11
C TYR A 431 -4.53 10.87 -23.25
N ASP A 432 -3.46 11.50 -22.80
CA ASP A 432 -2.18 10.83 -22.60
C ASP A 432 -2.28 9.95 -21.36
N TYR A 433 -2.54 8.68 -21.57
CA TYR A 433 -2.79 7.73 -20.49
C TYR A 433 -2.10 6.38 -20.74
N ARG A 434 -1.88 5.67 -19.65
CA ARG A 434 -1.59 4.24 -19.63
C ARG A 434 -2.47 3.51 -18.63
N PHE A 435 -2.77 2.28 -18.93
CA PHE A 435 -3.49 1.40 -18.03
C PHE A 435 -2.77 0.05 -17.91
N SER A 436 -2.27 -0.24 -16.70
CA SER A 436 -1.73 -1.55 -16.34
C SER A 436 -2.81 -2.37 -15.65
N PHE A 437 -3.11 -3.54 -16.19
CA PHE A 437 -4.15 -4.42 -15.69
C PHE A 437 -3.64 -5.86 -15.59
N GLY A 438 -3.69 -6.43 -14.37
CA GLY A 438 -3.21 -7.77 -14.09
C GLY A 438 -4.21 -8.61 -13.30
N LYS A 439 -3.71 -9.61 -12.58
CA LYS A 439 -4.51 -10.46 -11.67
C LYS A 439 -4.50 -9.97 -10.22
N GLY A 440 -3.96 -8.79 -9.93
CA GLY A 440 -3.79 -8.27 -8.58
C GLY A 440 -5.10 -8.11 -7.81
N THR A 441 -4.99 -8.17 -6.49
CA THR A 441 -6.06 -7.89 -5.54
C THR A 441 -6.00 -6.43 -5.06
N HIS A 442 -6.85 -6.05 -4.08
CA HIS A 442 -6.89 -4.68 -3.56
C HIS A 442 -5.72 -4.38 -2.62
N ASN A 443 -4.49 -4.35 -3.16
CA ASN A 443 -3.30 -3.96 -2.40
C ASN A 443 -2.28 -3.21 -3.28
N SER A 444 -1.24 -2.65 -2.66
CA SER A 444 -0.24 -1.83 -3.36
C SER A 444 0.80 -2.63 -4.15
N GLY A 445 0.86 -3.95 -4.01
CA GLY A 445 1.97 -4.77 -4.55
C GLY A 445 2.16 -4.63 -6.05
N HIS A 446 1.07 -4.57 -6.82
CA HIS A 446 1.12 -4.42 -8.28
C HIS A 446 1.68 -3.04 -8.66
N GLY A 447 1.08 -1.96 -8.18
CA GLY A 447 1.55 -0.60 -8.47
C GLY A 447 2.98 -0.37 -7.99
N ALA A 448 3.32 -0.86 -6.79
CA ALA A 448 4.68 -0.72 -6.26
C ALA A 448 5.74 -1.45 -7.09
N ALA A 449 5.42 -2.64 -7.64
CA ALA A 449 6.33 -3.35 -8.53
C ALA A 449 6.59 -2.57 -9.84
N GLU A 450 5.56 -1.92 -10.38
CA GLU A 450 5.62 -1.13 -11.60
C GLU A 450 6.10 0.32 -11.38
N PHE A 451 6.16 0.80 -10.15
CA PHE A 451 6.37 2.22 -9.82
C PHE A 451 7.61 2.86 -10.49
N PRO A 452 8.77 2.20 -10.63
CA PRO A 452 9.88 2.77 -11.40
C PRO A 452 9.54 3.04 -12.88
N ALA A 453 8.78 2.14 -13.51
CA ALA A 453 8.34 2.31 -14.88
C ALA A 453 7.25 3.40 -15.00
N GLU A 454 6.33 3.44 -14.06
CA GLU A 454 5.28 4.47 -13.98
C GLU A 454 5.87 5.86 -13.84
N MET A 455 6.81 6.04 -12.91
CA MET A 455 7.50 7.32 -12.69
C MET A 455 8.28 7.75 -13.94
N THR A 456 9.02 6.83 -14.56
CA THR A 456 9.76 7.11 -15.79
C THR A 456 8.82 7.53 -16.92
N TRP A 457 7.68 6.83 -17.09
CA TRP A 457 6.68 7.18 -18.09
C TRP A 457 5.97 8.50 -17.78
N LEU A 458 5.63 8.74 -16.53
CA LEU A 458 4.92 9.96 -16.09
C LEU A 458 5.75 11.22 -16.38
N TRP A 459 7.06 11.14 -16.14
CA TRP A 459 8.00 12.25 -16.31
C TRP A 459 8.77 12.23 -17.64
N ARG A 460 8.41 11.32 -18.57
CA ARG A 460 9.02 11.33 -19.89
C ARG A 460 8.84 12.69 -20.56
N ASP A 461 9.83 13.10 -21.32
CA ASP A 461 9.86 14.38 -22.04
C ASP A 461 9.82 15.62 -21.13
N TYR A 462 10.03 15.45 -19.82
CA TYR A 462 10.11 16.60 -18.94
C TYR A 462 11.35 17.44 -19.25
N ASP A 463 11.11 18.73 -19.49
CA ASP A 463 12.13 19.71 -19.75
C ASP A 463 12.00 20.86 -18.73
N PRO A 464 13.00 21.06 -17.85
CA PRO A 464 12.94 22.11 -16.84
C PRO A 464 12.87 23.54 -17.42
N ALA A 465 13.18 23.74 -18.69
CA ALA A 465 13.02 25.02 -19.37
C ALA A 465 11.56 25.34 -19.74
N LYS A 466 10.67 24.35 -19.69
CA LYS A 466 9.25 24.50 -20.01
C LYS A 466 8.41 24.69 -18.76
N THR A 467 7.25 25.32 -18.92
CA THR A 467 6.20 25.48 -17.89
C THR A 467 4.88 24.85 -18.32
N ALA A 468 4.79 24.36 -19.54
CA ALA A 468 3.59 23.72 -20.10
C ALA A 468 3.96 22.71 -21.17
N GLN A 469 3.10 21.74 -21.38
CA GLN A 469 3.15 20.75 -22.45
C GLN A 469 1.73 20.28 -22.75
N ASP A 470 1.39 20.11 -24.01
CA ASP A 470 0.15 19.45 -24.38
C ASP A 470 0.34 17.93 -24.30
N TYR A 471 -0.44 17.30 -23.45
CA TYR A 471 -0.42 15.86 -23.30
C TYR A 471 -1.39 15.24 -24.33
N VAL A 472 -0.85 14.46 -25.23
CA VAL A 472 -1.63 13.79 -26.26
C VAL A 472 -1.42 12.28 -26.21
N LEU A 473 -2.45 11.53 -26.54
CA LEU A 473 -2.38 10.08 -26.60
C LEU A 473 -1.27 9.61 -27.54
N GLU A 474 -0.40 8.74 -27.05
CA GLU A 474 0.67 8.15 -27.85
C GLU A 474 0.09 7.43 -29.09
N PRO A 475 0.67 7.59 -30.28
CA PRO A 475 0.17 6.94 -31.49
C PRO A 475 0.02 5.42 -31.35
N GLY A 476 0.96 4.78 -30.64
CA GLY A 476 0.92 3.36 -30.35
C GLY A 476 -0.28 2.93 -29.48
N GLU A 477 -0.70 3.78 -28.56
CA GLU A 477 -1.90 3.53 -27.74
C GLU A 477 -3.18 3.84 -28.53
N LYS A 478 -3.17 4.84 -29.40
CA LYS A 478 -4.31 5.19 -30.24
C LYS A 478 -4.74 4.05 -31.14
N SER A 479 -3.80 3.29 -31.68
CA SER A 479 -4.04 2.16 -32.57
C SER A 479 -4.56 0.89 -31.88
N LYS A 480 -4.38 0.76 -30.55
CA LYS A 480 -4.88 -0.41 -29.82
C LYS A 480 -6.40 -0.36 -29.67
N PRO A 481 -7.08 -1.52 -29.64
CA PRO A 481 -8.52 -1.54 -29.33
C PRO A 481 -8.80 -1.07 -27.91
N PRO A 482 -10.05 -0.64 -27.60
CA PRO A 482 -10.47 -0.43 -26.21
C PRO A 482 -10.35 -1.73 -25.39
N PHE A 483 -10.16 -1.57 -24.08
CA PHE A 483 -10.22 -2.69 -23.17
C PHE A 483 -11.61 -3.30 -23.16
N ARG A 484 -11.66 -4.65 -23.14
CA ARG A 484 -12.92 -5.41 -23.18
C ARG A 484 -12.89 -6.51 -22.13
N VAL A 485 -14.05 -6.78 -21.54
CA VAL A 485 -14.29 -7.95 -20.71
C VAL A 485 -14.93 -9.01 -21.60
N SER A 486 -14.32 -10.19 -21.66
CA SER A 486 -14.90 -11.36 -22.33
C SER A 486 -15.38 -12.35 -21.27
N ILE A 487 -16.66 -12.65 -21.26
CA ILE A 487 -17.27 -13.65 -20.39
C ILE A 487 -17.67 -14.82 -21.29
N THR A 488 -16.93 -15.93 -21.19
CA THR A 488 -17.10 -17.09 -22.07
C THR A 488 -17.92 -18.08 -21.33
N ASN A 489 -18.71 -18.25 -20.72
CA ASN A 489 -19.40 -19.33 -20.03
C ASN A 489 -19.42 -19.18 -18.52
N ARG A 490 -20.05 -18.10 -18.08
CA ARG A 490 -20.21 -17.77 -16.68
C ARG A 490 -20.83 -18.91 -15.85
N ASP A 491 -21.75 -19.67 -16.46
CA ASP A 491 -22.55 -20.68 -15.78
C ASP A 491 -22.11 -22.12 -16.18
N ALA A 492 -20.89 -22.29 -16.70
CA ALA A 492 -20.31 -23.60 -16.90
C ALA A 492 -20.13 -24.33 -15.58
N PRO A 493 -20.46 -25.60 -15.49
CA PRO A 493 -20.30 -26.40 -14.28
C PRO A 493 -18.84 -26.53 -13.86
#